data_db53f9b37e01fedce9b4b2b3039ce48f
#
_entry.id   db53f9b37e01fedce9b4b2b3039ce48f
#
_cell.length_a   1.000
_cell.length_b   1.000
_cell.length_c   1.000
_cell.angle_alpha   90.00
_cell.angle_beta   90.00
_cell.angle_gamma   90.00
#
_symmetry.space_group_name_H-M   'P 1'
#
loop_
_entity.id
_entity.type
_entity.pdbx_description
1 polymer ?
#
loop_
_entity_poly.entity_id
_entity_poly.type
_entity_poly.pdbx_seq_one_letter_code
_entity_poly.pdbx_strand_id
1 'polypeptide(L)'
;METLREQGPSSYLVKLVGFSEVKFSHQPYQSATFDAGGHKCYSQLNLRFPMRLIFYPAGKVEEGGKDHVSIYERIDNVGASEMQIDVELKFFIYNHKARKYSVFQDGTMKHYSKEKKEWGLAQMLLLSKFNDPKNGYIDGNACIIGVEIFVIKPRERVERVAFTQNPPKNKFTWKISHFSKIGDKRYYYSDEFVVGDRKWRMKISPKGDKKVRALSVYVQAMAYLPNAVASSTYALLKLRLINQKNSNHIEKRVFHFYSRETQDGSGISELISVEDLNDESKGYLVEDSIILETTLLCVSETMFVDSI
;
A
#
# COMPACT_ATOMS: atom_id res chain seq x y z
N MET A 1 13.55 7.84 22.31
CA MET A 1 13.47 9.24 21.81
C MET A 1 12.15 9.85 22.31
N GLU A 2 12.16 11.06 22.86
CA GLU A 2 10.96 11.80 23.28
C GLU A 2 10.46 12.70 22.15
N THR A 3 9.17 12.63 21.80
CA THR A 3 8.52 13.51 20.83
C THR A 3 7.22 14.07 21.42
N LEU A 4 6.66 15.14 20.83
CA LEU A 4 5.40 15.73 21.27
C LEU A 4 4.29 15.44 20.26
N ARG A 5 3.08 15.07 20.76
CA ARG A 5 1.90 14.79 19.97
C ARG A 5 0.65 15.43 20.59
N GLU A 6 -0.26 15.94 19.79
CA GLU A 6 -1.52 16.53 20.25
C GLU A 6 -2.56 15.49 20.65
N GLN A 7 -2.64 14.42 19.88
CA GLN A 7 -3.57 13.33 20.12
C GLN A 7 -3.03 12.33 21.15
N GLY A 8 -3.89 11.88 22.04
CA GLY A 8 -3.58 10.83 23.00
C GLY A 8 -3.38 9.46 22.35
N PRO A 9 -2.97 8.46 23.14
CA PRO A 9 -2.80 7.09 22.66
C PRO A 9 -4.15 6.47 22.29
N SER A 10 -4.13 5.61 21.28
CA SER A 10 -5.33 4.94 20.77
C SER A 10 -5.71 3.66 21.53
N SER A 11 -4.77 3.06 22.28
CA SER A 11 -5.03 1.78 22.94
C SER A 11 -5.52 1.93 24.38
N TYR A 12 -4.82 2.69 25.22
CA TYR A 12 -5.23 2.90 26.59
C TYR A 12 -4.71 4.23 27.16
N LEU A 13 -5.55 4.88 27.97
CA LEU A 13 -5.23 6.13 28.68
C LEU A 13 -5.80 6.07 30.09
N VAL A 14 -5.03 6.48 31.08
CA VAL A 14 -5.47 6.57 32.47
C VAL A 14 -5.03 7.87 33.10
N LYS A 15 -5.93 8.47 33.88
CA LYS A 15 -5.65 9.62 34.76
C LYS A 15 -5.53 9.12 36.20
N LEU A 16 -4.36 9.27 36.77
CA LEU A 16 -4.10 8.97 38.20
C LEU A 16 -4.36 10.25 39.00
N VAL A 17 -5.33 10.22 39.90
CA VAL A 17 -5.70 11.32 40.80
C VAL A 17 -5.24 10.92 42.20
N GLY A 18 -4.77 11.88 43.00
CA GLY A 18 -4.11 11.58 44.28
C GLY A 18 -2.73 10.97 44.06
N PHE A 19 -2.00 11.43 43.05
CA PHE A 19 -0.75 10.83 42.61
C PHE A 19 0.31 10.74 43.69
N SER A 20 0.30 11.65 44.70
CA SER A 20 1.19 11.59 45.87
C SER A 20 1.13 10.24 46.58
N GLU A 21 -0.06 9.64 46.70
CA GLU A 21 -0.23 8.35 47.39
C GLU A 21 0.40 7.21 46.59
N VAL A 22 0.28 7.25 45.27
CA VAL A 22 0.88 6.25 44.36
C VAL A 22 2.39 6.40 44.31
N LYS A 23 2.91 7.64 44.38
CA LYS A 23 4.33 7.96 44.34
C LYS A 23 5.11 7.38 45.58
N PHE A 24 4.50 7.35 46.73
CA PHE A 24 5.09 6.79 47.93
C PHE A 24 4.89 5.28 48.08
N SER A 25 4.05 4.68 47.23
CA SER A 25 3.92 3.24 47.20
C SER A 25 5.18 2.61 46.59
N HIS A 26 5.72 1.61 47.23
CA HIS A 26 6.80 0.78 46.66
C HIS A 26 6.27 -0.21 45.62
N GLN A 27 4.95 -0.27 45.44
CA GLN A 27 4.29 -1.13 44.45
C GLN A 27 3.97 -0.34 43.20
N PRO A 28 4.11 -0.93 42.01
CA PRO A 28 3.70 -0.27 40.76
C PRO A 28 2.18 -0.13 40.70
N TYR A 29 1.70 0.93 40.06
CA TYR A 29 0.33 1.01 39.64
C TYR A 29 0.09 0.01 38.48
N GLN A 30 -0.98 -0.74 38.54
CA GLN A 30 -1.42 -1.64 37.48
C GLN A 30 -2.82 -1.23 37.03
N SER A 31 -3.00 -1.06 35.72
CA SER A 31 -4.30 -0.68 35.15
C SER A 31 -5.31 -1.83 35.19
N ALA A 32 -6.57 -1.53 34.91
CA ALA A 32 -7.51 -2.53 34.44
C ALA A 32 -7.02 -3.16 33.15
N THR A 33 -7.43 -4.39 32.90
CA THR A 33 -7.13 -5.07 31.63
C THR A 33 -7.89 -4.41 30.48
N PHE A 34 -7.23 -4.23 29.35
CA PHE A 34 -7.81 -3.73 28.11
C PHE A 34 -7.36 -4.58 26.92
N ASP A 35 -8.11 -4.53 25.83
CA ASP A 35 -7.79 -5.29 24.62
C ASP A 35 -6.93 -4.48 23.65
N ALA A 36 -5.80 -5.05 23.22
CA ALA A 36 -5.01 -4.55 22.11
C ALA A 36 -5.26 -5.35 20.83
N GLY A 37 -5.15 -4.70 19.66
CA GLY A 37 -5.27 -5.35 18.35
C GLY A 37 -6.66 -5.28 17.67
N GLY A 38 -7.62 -4.57 18.25
CA GLY A 38 -9.02 -4.52 17.82
C GLY A 38 -9.37 -3.53 16.68
N HIS A 39 -8.57 -3.36 15.63
CA HIS A 39 -9.07 -2.69 14.44
C HIS A 39 -9.85 -3.67 13.56
N LYS A 40 -11.15 -3.36 13.34
CA LYS A 40 -12.02 -4.04 12.38
C LYS A 40 -11.44 -3.90 10.98
N CYS A 41 -10.55 -4.79 10.59
CA CYS A 41 -10.18 -4.98 9.20
C CYS A 41 -10.48 -6.43 8.85
N TYR A 42 -11.19 -6.66 7.79
CA TYR A 42 -11.76 -7.85 7.17
C TYR A 42 -10.97 -9.19 7.26
N SER A 43 -10.48 -9.59 8.43
CA SER A 43 -9.91 -10.91 8.65
C SER A 43 -10.63 -11.62 9.79
N GLN A 44 -11.01 -12.87 9.58
CA GLN A 44 -11.87 -13.73 10.41
C GLN A 44 -11.31 -14.06 11.82
N LEU A 45 -10.16 -13.52 12.22
CA LEU A 45 -9.58 -13.67 13.53
C LEU A 45 -9.52 -12.32 14.23
N ASN A 46 -10.57 -12.01 15.02
CA ASN A 46 -10.55 -10.95 16.03
C ASN A 46 -9.60 -11.36 17.17
N LEU A 47 -8.28 -11.33 16.92
CA LEU A 47 -7.29 -11.57 17.98
C LEU A 47 -7.29 -10.35 18.91
N ARG A 48 -7.91 -10.50 20.08
CA ARG A 48 -7.84 -9.56 21.18
C ARG A 48 -6.84 -10.08 22.19
N PHE A 49 -5.90 -9.23 22.57
CA PHE A 49 -4.91 -9.57 23.56
C PHE A 49 -5.21 -8.78 24.84
N PRO A 50 -5.57 -9.46 25.94
CA PRO A 50 -5.78 -8.80 27.22
C PRO A 50 -4.43 -8.27 27.73
N MET A 51 -4.30 -6.96 27.82
CA MET A 51 -3.10 -6.28 28.22
C MET A 51 -3.33 -5.37 29.42
N ARG A 52 -2.24 -5.03 30.13
CA ARG A 52 -2.26 -4.22 31.33
C ARG A 52 -1.07 -3.29 31.37
N LEU A 53 -1.34 -1.98 31.53
CA LEU A 53 -0.31 -0.97 31.74
C LEU A 53 0.21 -1.02 33.17
N ILE A 54 1.54 -1.04 33.35
CA ILE A 54 2.21 -1.07 34.61
C ILE A 54 3.11 0.16 34.71
N PHE A 55 2.90 0.97 35.75
CA PHE A 55 3.63 2.21 35.95
C PHE A 55 4.36 2.21 37.27
N TYR A 56 5.66 2.43 37.24
CA TYR A 56 6.55 2.53 38.39
C TYR A 56 6.93 4.00 38.62
N PRO A 57 6.27 4.72 39.57
CA PRO A 57 6.52 6.14 39.80
C PRO A 57 7.92 6.45 40.32
N ALA A 58 8.56 5.49 40.98
CA ALA A 58 9.93 5.60 41.54
C ALA A 58 10.95 4.79 40.70
N GLY A 59 10.52 4.23 39.55
CA GLY A 59 11.37 3.42 38.69
C GLY A 59 11.40 1.93 39.03
N LYS A 60 11.63 1.10 38.03
CA LYS A 60 11.86 -0.34 38.18
C LYS A 60 13.36 -0.58 38.31
N VAL A 61 13.83 -0.56 39.57
CA VAL A 61 15.26 -0.55 39.92
C VAL A 61 15.99 -1.79 39.40
N GLU A 62 15.32 -2.95 39.42
CA GLU A 62 15.88 -4.24 38.97
C GLU A 62 16.21 -4.25 37.47
N GLU A 63 15.58 -3.40 36.70
CA GLU A 63 15.82 -3.23 35.28
C GLU A 63 16.54 -1.93 34.93
N GLY A 64 17.20 -1.30 35.91
CA GLY A 64 18.02 -0.10 35.71
C GLY A 64 17.21 1.21 35.72
N GLY A 65 15.96 1.19 36.19
CA GLY A 65 15.07 2.37 36.24
C GLY A 65 15.32 3.32 37.40
N LYS A 66 16.44 3.19 38.14
CA LYS A 66 16.81 4.09 39.25
C LYS A 66 16.79 5.55 38.76
N ASP A 67 16.24 6.45 39.59
CA ASP A 67 16.10 7.89 39.30
C ASP A 67 15.23 8.25 38.06
N HIS A 68 14.44 7.30 37.58
CA HIS A 68 13.50 7.49 36.46
C HIS A 68 12.10 7.01 36.83
N VAL A 69 11.09 7.51 36.17
CA VAL A 69 9.81 6.80 36.07
C VAL A 69 9.95 5.69 35.00
N SER A 70 9.38 4.54 35.29
CA SER A 70 9.39 3.39 34.38
C SER A 70 7.96 3.01 34.00
N ILE A 71 7.76 2.55 32.77
CA ILE A 71 6.45 2.13 32.29
C ILE A 71 6.59 0.84 31.47
N TYR A 72 5.65 -0.07 31.70
CA TYR A 72 5.64 -1.38 31.05
C TYR A 72 4.25 -1.74 30.59
N GLU A 73 4.20 -2.61 29.63
CA GLU A 73 2.99 -3.25 29.13
C GLU A 73 3.12 -4.76 29.33
N ARG A 74 2.12 -5.38 29.95
CA ARG A 74 2.10 -6.82 30.19
C ARG A 74 0.87 -7.44 29.56
N ILE A 75 1.10 -8.58 28.89
CA ILE A 75 0.01 -9.42 28.41
C ILE A 75 -0.50 -10.31 29.54
N ASP A 76 -1.81 -10.25 29.80
CA ASP A 76 -2.48 -11.09 30.79
C ASP A 76 -3.05 -12.33 30.11
N ASN A 77 -2.87 -13.50 30.73
CA ASN A 77 -3.47 -14.79 30.36
C ASN A 77 -3.64 -15.06 28.85
N VAL A 78 -2.55 -15.45 28.27
CA VAL A 78 -2.56 -16.02 26.92
C VAL A 78 -2.92 -17.50 27.03
N GLY A 79 -4.03 -17.89 26.42
CA GLY A 79 -4.49 -19.29 26.40
C GLY A 79 -3.41 -20.25 25.87
N ALA A 80 -3.62 -21.54 26.04
CA ALA A 80 -2.66 -22.64 25.93
C ALA A 80 -2.01 -22.86 24.55
N SER A 81 -2.30 -22.06 23.51
CA SER A 81 -1.62 -22.15 22.22
C SER A 81 -0.29 -21.38 22.21
N GLU A 82 0.68 -21.84 21.45
CA GLU A 82 1.99 -21.24 21.24
C GLU A 82 1.87 -19.82 20.66
N MET A 83 1.60 -18.82 21.52
CA MET A 83 1.37 -17.46 21.03
C MET A 83 2.68 -16.68 21.07
N GLN A 84 3.21 -16.37 19.92
CA GLN A 84 4.22 -15.35 19.71
C GLN A 84 3.54 -14.12 19.09
N ILE A 85 3.67 -12.96 19.75
CA ILE A 85 3.07 -11.72 19.28
C ILE A 85 4.16 -10.67 19.17
N ASP A 86 4.25 -10.10 18.00
CA ASP A 86 5.13 -8.98 17.72
C ASP A 86 4.35 -7.67 17.82
N VAL A 87 4.88 -6.72 18.59
CA VAL A 87 4.25 -5.41 18.74
C VAL A 87 5.29 -4.28 18.74
N GLU A 88 4.85 -3.11 18.33
CA GLU A 88 5.51 -1.84 18.63
C GLU A 88 4.77 -1.14 19.77
N LEU A 89 5.52 -0.61 20.74
CA LEU A 89 4.99 0.10 21.91
C LEU A 89 5.38 1.58 21.86
N LYS A 90 4.38 2.45 22.11
CA LYS A 90 4.60 3.85 22.39
C LYS A 90 3.93 4.20 23.71
N PHE A 91 4.69 4.81 24.62
CA PHE A 91 4.19 5.25 25.92
C PHE A 91 3.99 6.76 25.93
N PHE A 92 2.99 7.21 26.66
CA PHE A 92 2.54 8.59 26.67
C PHE A 92 2.46 9.13 28.08
N ILE A 93 2.92 10.38 28.27
CA ILE A 93 2.62 11.19 29.44
C ILE A 93 2.07 12.52 28.98
N TYR A 94 0.93 12.94 29.53
CA TYR A 94 0.36 14.25 29.19
C TYR A 94 1.13 15.36 29.89
N ASN A 95 1.51 16.38 29.13
CA ASN A 95 2.11 17.59 29.64
C ASN A 95 1.03 18.69 29.66
N HIS A 96 0.57 19.02 30.88
CA HIS A 96 -0.50 20.01 31.11
C HIS A 96 -0.13 21.42 30.63
N LYS A 97 1.14 21.80 30.72
CA LYS A 97 1.64 23.11 30.27
C LYS A 97 1.72 23.23 28.79
N ALA A 98 2.28 22.21 28.14
CA ALA A 98 2.37 22.15 26.69
C ALA A 98 1.02 21.81 26.03
N ARG A 99 0.05 21.28 26.79
CA ARG A 99 -1.23 20.72 26.32
C ARG A 99 -1.03 19.66 25.24
N LYS A 100 0.02 18.88 25.38
CA LYS A 100 0.43 17.82 24.44
C LYS A 100 0.89 16.59 25.20
N TYR A 101 0.94 15.48 24.52
CA TYR A 101 1.52 14.25 25.04
C TYR A 101 3.00 14.17 24.69
N SER A 102 3.85 13.95 25.69
CA SER A 102 5.21 13.45 25.48
C SER A 102 5.12 11.97 25.16
N VAL A 103 5.69 11.58 24.02
CA VAL A 103 5.67 10.20 23.50
C VAL A 103 7.08 9.63 23.61
N PHE A 104 7.18 8.44 24.18
CA PHE A 104 8.41 7.71 24.42
C PHE A 104 8.36 6.36 23.71
N GLN A 105 9.39 6.07 22.93
CA GLN A 105 9.57 4.78 22.26
C GLN A 105 11.06 4.51 22.07
N ASP A 106 11.43 3.23 22.04
CA ASP A 106 12.80 2.82 21.73
C ASP A 106 12.98 2.41 20.25
N GLY A 107 11.87 2.33 19.49
CA GLY A 107 11.88 1.98 18.06
C GLY A 107 12.14 0.51 17.78
N THR A 108 12.10 -0.35 18.81
CA THR A 108 12.32 -1.79 18.63
C THR A 108 11.02 -2.57 18.72
N MET A 109 10.91 -3.60 17.90
CA MET A 109 9.83 -4.58 17.97
C MET A 109 9.94 -5.41 19.24
N LYS A 110 8.82 -5.63 19.93
CA LYS A 110 8.74 -6.42 21.16
C LYS A 110 8.10 -7.77 20.87
N HIS A 111 8.80 -8.82 21.22
CA HIS A 111 8.32 -10.20 21.07
C HIS A 111 7.74 -10.67 22.39
N TYR A 112 6.42 -10.81 22.45
CA TYR A 112 5.75 -11.44 23.59
C TYR A 112 5.71 -12.95 23.38
N SER A 113 6.07 -13.68 24.43
CA SER A 113 6.02 -15.14 24.50
C SER A 113 5.54 -15.60 25.88
N LYS A 114 5.45 -16.93 26.09
CA LYS A 114 5.16 -17.49 27.42
C LYS A 114 6.20 -17.10 28.48
N GLU A 115 7.45 -16.96 28.05
CA GLU A 115 8.60 -16.66 28.92
C GLU A 115 8.76 -15.15 29.10
N LYS A 116 8.39 -14.33 28.10
CA LYS A 116 8.55 -12.88 28.12
C LYS A 116 7.20 -12.20 27.89
N LYS A 117 6.49 -11.95 29.01
CA LYS A 117 5.13 -11.37 29.00
C LYS A 117 5.09 -9.87 29.22
N GLU A 118 6.20 -9.23 29.52
CA GLU A 118 6.27 -7.82 29.87
C GLU A 118 7.39 -7.12 29.12
N TRP A 119 7.07 -5.97 28.54
CA TRP A 119 8.01 -5.09 27.84
C TRP A 119 7.73 -3.64 28.18
N GLY A 120 8.77 -2.81 28.25
CA GLY A 120 8.61 -1.40 28.58
C GLY A 120 9.89 -0.60 28.53
N LEU A 121 9.85 0.56 29.17
CA LEU A 121 10.96 1.51 29.29
C LEU A 121 11.31 1.68 30.76
N ALA A 122 12.45 1.13 31.18
CA ALA A 122 12.96 1.27 32.52
C ALA A 122 13.34 2.73 32.82
N GLN A 123 13.95 3.41 31.87
CA GLN A 123 14.38 4.80 31.95
C GLN A 123 13.56 5.69 31.05
N MET A 124 12.24 5.79 31.30
CA MET A 124 11.36 6.56 30.44
C MET A 124 11.58 8.06 30.53
N LEU A 125 11.58 8.58 31.78
CA LEU A 125 11.78 10.00 32.06
C LEU A 125 12.43 10.17 33.43
N LEU A 126 13.42 11.05 33.56
CA LEU A 126 14.07 11.37 34.83
C LEU A 126 13.05 11.82 35.90
N LEU A 127 13.14 11.28 37.12
CA LEU A 127 12.28 11.66 38.23
C LEU A 127 12.38 13.16 38.55
N SER A 128 13.58 13.74 38.44
CA SER A 128 13.77 15.18 38.59
C SER A 128 12.96 16.00 37.59
N LYS A 129 12.92 15.55 36.32
CA LYS A 129 12.13 16.21 35.26
C LYS A 129 10.63 15.97 35.45
N PHE A 130 10.24 14.74 35.82
CA PHE A 130 8.83 14.37 35.98
C PHE A 130 8.19 15.09 37.18
N ASN A 131 8.91 15.23 38.28
CA ASN A 131 8.41 15.84 39.53
C ASN A 131 8.51 17.37 39.57
N ASP A 132 9.27 17.99 38.66
CA ASP A 132 9.42 19.44 38.63
C ASP A 132 8.12 20.09 38.12
N PRO A 133 7.44 20.92 38.94
CA PRO A 133 6.20 21.59 38.52
C PRO A 133 6.38 22.45 37.26
N LYS A 134 7.60 22.90 36.96
CA LYS A 134 7.89 23.70 35.76
C LYS A 134 7.68 22.91 34.47
N ASN A 135 7.81 21.59 34.51
CA ASN A 135 7.68 20.73 33.36
C ASN A 135 6.23 20.30 33.03
N GLY A 136 5.30 20.39 34.00
CA GLY A 136 3.87 20.19 33.75
C GLY A 136 3.40 18.75 33.55
N TYR A 137 4.14 17.74 34.00
CA TYR A 137 3.71 16.33 33.91
C TYR A 137 2.77 15.94 35.07
N ILE A 138 2.83 16.68 36.20
CA ILE A 138 1.94 16.54 37.32
C ILE A 138 1.21 17.87 37.49
N ASP A 139 -0.12 17.84 37.55
CA ASP A 139 -0.97 19.01 37.80
C ASP A 139 -2.09 18.66 38.76
N GLY A 140 -2.31 19.50 39.78
CA GLY A 140 -3.34 19.28 40.80
C GLY A 140 -3.26 17.91 41.50
N ASN A 141 -2.06 17.38 41.78
CA ASN A 141 -1.84 16.03 42.30
C ASN A 141 -2.38 14.91 41.38
N ALA A 142 -2.33 15.13 40.08
CA ALA A 142 -2.75 14.14 39.06
C ALA A 142 -1.73 14.05 37.91
N CYS A 143 -1.56 12.87 37.35
CA CYS A 143 -0.86 12.68 36.08
C CYS A 143 -1.70 11.81 35.12
N ILE A 144 -1.42 11.95 33.83
CA ILE A 144 -2.09 11.18 32.80
C ILE A 144 -1.02 10.42 32.01
N ILE A 145 -1.18 9.11 31.94
CA ILE A 145 -0.26 8.20 31.26
C ILE A 145 -1.05 7.30 30.32
N GLY A 146 -0.40 6.75 29.32
CA GLY A 146 -1.05 5.82 28.39
C GLY A 146 -0.10 5.06 27.51
N VAL A 147 -0.65 4.19 26.71
CA VAL A 147 0.08 3.33 25.78
C VAL A 147 -0.66 3.20 24.45
N GLU A 148 0.09 3.14 23.38
CA GLU A 148 -0.37 2.80 22.05
C GLU A 148 0.37 1.54 21.60
N ILE A 149 -0.39 0.52 21.20
CA ILE A 149 0.11 -0.83 20.89
C ILE A 149 -0.23 -1.14 19.45
N PHE A 150 0.79 -1.38 18.65
CA PHE A 150 0.64 -1.82 17.27
C PHE A 150 1.03 -3.30 17.17
N VAL A 151 0.03 -4.16 17.01
CA VAL A 151 0.27 -5.60 16.76
C VAL A 151 0.74 -5.77 15.33
N ILE A 152 1.95 -6.32 15.16
CA ILE A 152 2.54 -6.59 13.85
C ILE A 152 2.04 -7.96 13.39
N LYS A 153 1.27 -7.95 12.32
CA LYS A 153 0.84 -9.18 11.68
C LYS A 153 1.92 -9.67 10.72
N PRO A 154 2.18 -10.98 10.67
CA PRO A 154 3.02 -11.53 9.62
C PRO A 154 2.49 -11.11 8.24
N ARG A 155 3.39 -10.74 7.35
CA ARG A 155 3.01 -10.47 5.96
C ARG A 155 2.52 -11.78 5.33
N GLU A 156 1.28 -11.78 4.85
CA GLU A 156 0.74 -12.96 4.19
C GLU A 156 1.41 -13.18 2.82
N ARG A 157 1.69 -12.10 2.12
CA ARG A 157 2.32 -12.13 0.80
C ARG A 157 3.01 -10.81 0.48
N VAL A 158 4.08 -10.90 -0.28
CA VAL A 158 4.77 -9.75 -0.86
C VAL A 158 4.61 -9.80 -2.37
N GLU A 159 4.10 -8.72 -2.96
CA GLU A 159 4.01 -8.57 -4.40
C GLU A 159 5.36 -8.09 -4.94
N ARG A 160 5.92 -8.88 -5.86
CA ARG A 160 7.10 -8.49 -6.65
C ARG A 160 6.66 -8.20 -8.06
N VAL A 161 6.89 -6.97 -8.52
CA VAL A 161 6.59 -6.54 -9.89
C VAL A 161 7.90 -6.37 -10.64
N ALA A 162 8.07 -7.13 -11.72
CA ALA A 162 9.23 -7.04 -12.60
C ALA A 162 8.83 -6.36 -13.92
N PHE A 163 9.63 -5.40 -14.37
CA PHE A 163 9.44 -4.72 -15.65
C PHE A 163 10.41 -5.29 -16.67
N THR A 164 9.88 -5.88 -17.74
CA THR A 164 10.65 -6.46 -18.83
C THR A 164 10.60 -5.53 -20.03
N GLN A 165 11.76 -5.00 -20.42
CA GLN A 165 11.90 -4.21 -21.64
C GLN A 165 12.04 -5.14 -22.84
N ASN A 166 11.36 -4.79 -23.94
CA ASN A 166 11.38 -5.55 -25.20
C ASN A 166 11.13 -7.05 -24.99
N PRO A 167 10.01 -7.46 -24.37
CA PRO A 167 9.73 -8.87 -24.10
C PRO A 167 9.71 -9.68 -25.39
N PRO A 168 9.95 -10.99 -25.34
CA PRO A 168 9.87 -11.86 -26.51
C PRO A 168 8.50 -11.77 -27.20
N LYS A 169 8.48 -11.86 -28.51
CA LYS A 169 7.25 -11.78 -29.34
C LYS A 169 6.42 -10.52 -29.10
N ASN A 170 7.09 -9.43 -28.77
CA ASN A 170 6.47 -8.16 -28.36
C ASN A 170 5.79 -7.38 -29.49
N LYS A 171 5.82 -7.87 -30.70
CA LYS A 171 5.31 -7.21 -31.90
C LYS A 171 4.16 -8.00 -32.50
N PHE A 172 3.07 -7.30 -32.81
CA PHE A 172 1.92 -7.85 -33.52
C PHE A 172 1.54 -6.94 -34.69
N THR A 173 1.38 -7.53 -35.87
CA THR A 173 0.97 -6.84 -37.10
C THR A 173 -0.40 -7.32 -37.52
N TRP A 174 -1.30 -6.40 -37.81
CA TRP A 174 -2.67 -6.65 -38.21
C TRP A 174 -2.96 -5.98 -39.53
N LYS A 175 -3.09 -6.79 -40.59
CA LYS A 175 -3.57 -6.34 -41.89
C LYS A 175 -5.11 -6.44 -41.91
N ILE A 176 -5.79 -5.35 -42.21
CA ILE A 176 -7.25 -5.28 -42.33
C ILE A 176 -7.58 -5.06 -43.79
N SER A 177 -8.03 -6.12 -44.45
CA SER A 177 -8.48 -6.08 -45.82
C SER A 177 -9.97 -5.74 -45.91
N HIS A 178 -10.44 -5.21 -47.02
CA HIS A 178 -11.81 -4.74 -47.23
C HIS A 178 -12.22 -3.72 -46.13
N PHE A 179 -11.34 -2.76 -45.90
CA PHE A 179 -11.53 -1.75 -44.86
C PHE A 179 -12.81 -0.96 -45.04
N SER A 180 -13.22 -0.70 -46.29
CA SER A 180 -14.48 -0.04 -46.63
C SER A 180 -15.70 -0.75 -46.01
N LYS A 181 -15.70 -2.09 -45.94
CA LYS A 181 -16.82 -2.90 -45.41
C LYS A 181 -16.97 -2.80 -43.88
N ILE A 182 -15.94 -2.36 -43.18
CA ILE A 182 -15.99 -2.20 -41.74
C ILE A 182 -16.16 -0.73 -41.31
N GLY A 183 -16.16 0.20 -42.25
CA GLY A 183 -16.22 1.64 -42.00
C GLY A 183 -17.41 2.09 -41.16
N ASP A 184 -18.52 1.36 -41.15
CA ASP A 184 -19.72 1.67 -40.36
C ASP A 184 -19.78 0.94 -39.04
N LYS A 185 -18.83 0.05 -38.73
CA LYS A 185 -18.76 -0.60 -37.44
C LYS A 185 -18.24 0.38 -36.39
N ARG A 186 -18.88 0.38 -35.22
CA ARG A 186 -18.39 1.18 -34.12
C ARG A 186 -17.01 0.72 -33.68
N TYR A 187 -16.81 -0.59 -33.56
CA TYR A 187 -15.52 -1.20 -33.19
C TYR A 187 -15.26 -2.43 -34.07
N TYR A 188 -13.98 -2.65 -34.36
CA TYR A 188 -13.47 -3.84 -35.00
C TYR A 188 -12.22 -4.32 -34.25
N TYR A 189 -12.02 -5.65 -34.17
CA TYR A 189 -11.04 -6.26 -33.30
C TYR A 189 -10.13 -7.21 -34.07
N SER A 190 -8.86 -7.27 -33.67
CA SER A 190 -7.92 -8.28 -34.15
C SER A 190 -8.12 -9.61 -33.43
N ASP A 191 -7.42 -10.64 -33.90
CA ASP A 191 -7.13 -11.83 -33.14
C ASP A 191 -6.35 -11.49 -31.87
N GLU A 192 -6.41 -12.39 -30.87
CA GLU A 192 -5.61 -12.30 -29.68
C GLU A 192 -4.16 -12.71 -29.95
N PHE A 193 -3.23 -12.02 -29.31
CA PHE A 193 -1.81 -12.35 -29.29
C PHE A 193 -1.30 -12.36 -27.85
N VAL A 194 -0.14 -13.00 -27.60
CA VAL A 194 0.42 -13.15 -26.23
C VAL A 194 1.73 -12.41 -26.13
N VAL A 195 1.86 -11.59 -25.10
CA VAL A 195 3.13 -10.94 -24.69
C VAL A 195 3.20 -10.97 -23.16
N GLY A 196 4.31 -11.45 -22.61
CA GLY A 196 4.44 -11.71 -21.20
C GLY A 196 3.47 -12.82 -20.75
N ASP A 197 2.85 -12.62 -19.62
CA ASP A 197 1.89 -13.55 -19.00
C ASP A 197 0.42 -13.28 -19.37
N ARG A 198 0.17 -12.42 -20.36
CA ARG A 198 -1.16 -11.92 -20.70
C ARG A 198 -1.46 -11.98 -22.18
N LYS A 199 -2.74 -12.17 -22.51
CA LYS A 199 -3.28 -12.03 -23.85
C LYS A 199 -3.64 -10.58 -24.12
N TRP A 200 -3.49 -10.19 -25.39
CA TRP A 200 -3.74 -8.84 -25.89
C TRP A 200 -4.52 -8.90 -27.18
N ARG A 201 -5.24 -7.85 -27.51
CA ARG A 201 -5.81 -7.65 -28.86
C ARG A 201 -5.83 -6.16 -29.22
N MET A 202 -5.82 -5.87 -30.50
CA MET A 202 -6.07 -4.52 -31.00
C MET A 202 -7.56 -4.28 -31.21
N LYS A 203 -7.99 -3.06 -30.94
CA LYS A 203 -9.34 -2.55 -31.21
C LYS A 203 -9.23 -1.27 -32.02
N ILE A 204 -10.03 -1.12 -33.06
CA ILE A 204 -10.16 0.13 -33.81
C ILE A 204 -11.59 0.63 -33.81
N SER A 205 -11.75 1.95 -33.94
CA SER A 205 -12.96 2.60 -34.38
C SER A 205 -12.64 3.30 -35.71
N PRO A 206 -13.15 2.80 -36.84
CA PRO A 206 -12.77 3.31 -38.18
C PRO A 206 -13.10 4.78 -38.40
N LYS A 207 -14.22 5.27 -37.84
CA LYS A 207 -14.68 6.65 -37.95
C LYS A 207 -14.53 7.46 -36.63
N GLY A 208 -13.85 6.87 -35.64
CA GLY A 208 -13.61 7.48 -34.33
C GLY A 208 -14.68 7.19 -33.29
N ASP A 209 -14.29 7.37 -32.02
CA ASP A 209 -15.14 7.15 -30.84
C ASP A 209 -15.85 8.42 -30.37
N LYS A 210 -15.45 9.57 -30.87
CA LYS A 210 -15.88 10.89 -30.42
C LYS A 210 -16.39 11.73 -31.60
N LYS A 211 -16.62 13.01 -31.36
CA LYS A 211 -17.10 13.97 -32.35
C LYS A 211 -16.13 14.20 -33.54
N VAL A 212 -14.86 13.84 -33.39
CA VAL A 212 -13.84 13.99 -34.42
C VAL A 212 -13.81 12.74 -35.30
N ARG A 213 -13.90 12.93 -36.61
CA ARG A 213 -13.83 11.85 -37.63
C ARG A 213 -12.36 11.46 -37.84
N ALA A 214 -11.87 10.50 -37.03
CA ALA A 214 -10.51 10.00 -37.11
C ALA A 214 -10.46 8.49 -36.81
N LEU A 215 -9.52 7.77 -37.41
CA LEU A 215 -9.24 6.40 -37.02
C LEU A 215 -8.71 6.37 -35.56
N SER A 216 -9.42 5.65 -34.71
CA SER A 216 -8.96 5.39 -33.34
C SER A 216 -8.37 4.00 -33.25
N VAL A 217 -7.25 3.86 -32.53
CA VAL A 217 -6.56 2.57 -32.35
C VAL A 217 -6.21 2.37 -30.88
N TYR A 218 -6.62 1.23 -30.34
CA TYR A 218 -6.41 0.85 -28.95
C TYR A 218 -5.82 -0.56 -28.85
N VAL A 219 -5.09 -0.82 -27.77
CA VAL A 219 -4.71 -2.17 -27.35
C VAL A 219 -5.44 -2.49 -26.05
N GLN A 220 -6.12 -3.62 -26.04
CA GLN A 220 -6.81 -4.14 -24.87
C GLN A 220 -6.01 -5.28 -24.25
N ALA A 221 -5.86 -5.24 -22.94
CA ALA A 221 -5.36 -6.38 -22.17
C ALA A 221 -6.52 -7.35 -21.94
N MET A 222 -6.32 -8.59 -22.31
CA MET A 222 -7.30 -9.67 -22.18
C MET A 222 -6.97 -10.55 -20.95
N ALA A 223 -7.43 -11.79 -20.94
CA ALA A 223 -7.17 -12.73 -19.88
C ALA A 223 -5.67 -13.02 -19.67
N TYR A 224 -5.31 -13.28 -18.45
CA TYR A 224 -4.00 -13.83 -18.10
C TYR A 224 -3.86 -15.27 -18.58
N LEU A 225 -2.62 -15.71 -18.77
CA LEU A 225 -2.31 -17.13 -18.99
C LEU A 225 -2.63 -17.93 -17.70
N PRO A 226 -2.89 -19.25 -17.80
CA PRO A 226 -3.39 -20.06 -16.68
C PRO A 226 -2.53 -20.01 -15.41
N ASN A 227 -1.21 -19.86 -15.56
CA ASN A 227 -0.25 -19.85 -14.43
C ASN A 227 0.16 -18.45 -14.00
N ALA A 228 -0.42 -17.41 -14.58
CA ALA A 228 -0.06 -16.04 -14.25
C ALA A 228 -0.74 -15.56 -12.98
N VAL A 229 -0.05 -14.72 -12.24
CA VAL A 229 -0.63 -14.01 -11.09
C VAL A 229 -1.57 -12.93 -11.63
N ALA A 230 -2.84 -13.03 -11.26
CA ALA A 230 -3.85 -12.07 -11.69
C ALA A 230 -3.75 -10.77 -10.89
N SER A 231 -3.01 -9.83 -11.40
CA SER A 231 -2.83 -8.48 -10.87
C SER A 231 -2.97 -7.44 -11.98
N SER A 232 -2.56 -6.22 -11.76
CA SER A 232 -2.49 -5.22 -12.84
C SER A 232 -1.22 -5.42 -13.66
N THR A 233 -1.30 -5.13 -14.96
CA THR A 233 -0.14 -5.17 -15.87
C THR A 233 0.15 -3.78 -16.38
N TYR A 234 1.35 -3.28 -16.15
CA TYR A 234 1.84 -2.10 -16.85
C TYR A 234 2.26 -2.48 -18.26
N ALA A 235 1.92 -1.66 -19.25
CA ALA A 235 2.48 -1.79 -20.59
C ALA A 235 2.81 -0.43 -21.19
N LEU A 236 4.00 -0.32 -21.79
CA LEU A 236 4.39 0.76 -22.67
C LEU A 236 4.28 0.25 -24.10
N LEU A 237 3.40 0.86 -24.88
CA LEU A 237 3.05 0.45 -26.22
C LEU A 237 3.55 1.45 -27.25
N LYS A 238 3.96 0.93 -28.39
CA LYS A 238 4.17 1.68 -29.61
C LYS A 238 3.13 1.24 -30.64
N LEU A 239 2.29 2.16 -31.07
CA LEU A 239 1.26 1.95 -32.10
C LEU A 239 1.73 2.58 -33.40
N ARG A 240 1.59 1.85 -34.50
CA ARG A 240 1.97 2.32 -35.83
C ARG A 240 0.85 2.06 -36.84
N LEU A 241 0.57 3.04 -37.65
CA LEU A 241 -0.12 2.87 -38.93
C LEU A 241 0.94 2.88 -40.04
N ILE A 242 1.03 1.78 -40.75
CA ILE A 242 2.05 1.54 -41.74
C ILE A 242 1.68 2.28 -43.02
N ASN A 243 2.57 3.13 -43.49
CA ASN A 243 2.51 3.62 -44.85
C ASN A 243 2.99 2.50 -45.79
N GLN A 244 2.14 2.10 -46.72
CA GLN A 244 2.40 0.96 -47.60
C GLN A 244 3.17 1.34 -48.89
N LYS A 245 3.37 2.66 -49.11
CA LYS A 245 4.09 3.20 -50.27
C LYS A 245 5.50 3.65 -49.94
N ASN A 246 5.76 4.02 -48.64
CA ASN A 246 7.05 4.54 -48.23
C ASN A 246 7.29 4.34 -46.71
N SER A 247 8.35 4.89 -46.16
CA SER A 247 8.72 4.76 -44.73
C SER A 247 8.04 5.76 -43.79
N ASN A 248 7.15 6.62 -44.28
CA ASN A 248 6.49 7.65 -43.46
C ASN A 248 5.33 7.06 -42.66
N HIS A 249 5.64 6.16 -41.75
CA HIS A 249 4.64 5.56 -40.88
C HIS A 249 4.19 6.55 -39.79
N ILE A 250 2.91 6.49 -39.41
CA ILE A 250 2.45 7.22 -38.21
C ILE A 250 2.77 6.36 -36.99
N GLU A 251 3.51 6.91 -36.03
CA GLU A 251 3.93 6.22 -34.83
C GLU A 251 3.57 7.04 -33.58
N LYS A 252 2.98 6.40 -32.59
CA LYS A 252 2.63 6.98 -31.29
C LYS A 252 2.97 6.01 -30.18
N ARG A 253 3.35 6.56 -29.01
CA ARG A 253 3.57 5.76 -27.80
C ARG A 253 2.50 6.07 -26.79
N VAL A 254 2.02 5.04 -26.09
CA VAL A 254 1.07 5.13 -24.99
C VAL A 254 1.50 4.17 -23.89
N PHE A 255 1.19 4.50 -22.67
CA PHE A 255 1.39 3.61 -21.53
C PHE A 255 0.11 3.52 -20.70
N HIS A 256 -0.08 2.40 -20.04
CA HIS A 256 -1.24 2.20 -19.18
C HIS A 256 -1.00 1.08 -18.16
N PHE A 257 -1.69 1.19 -17.01
CA PHE A 257 -1.86 0.09 -16.07
C PHE A 257 -3.20 -0.57 -16.34
N TYR A 258 -3.14 -1.77 -16.88
CA TYR A 258 -4.32 -2.59 -17.18
C TYR A 258 -4.69 -3.40 -15.95
N SER A 259 -5.82 -3.10 -15.32
CA SER A 259 -6.31 -3.88 -14.18
C SER A 259 -6.76 -5.29 -14.61
N ARG A 260 -6.96 -6.16 -13.63
CA ARG A 260 -7.52 -7.49 -13.84
C ARG A 260 -8.94 -7.44 -14.39
N GLU A 261 -9.73 -6.48 -13.91
CA GLU A 261 -11.18 -6.45 -14.05
C GLU A 261 -11.66 -5.66 -15.26
N THR A 262 -10.84 -4.75 -15.77
CA THR A 262 -11.22 -3.90 -16.90
C THR A 262 -10.60 -4.39 -18.18
N GLN A 263 -11.46 -4.67 -19.17
CA GLN A 263 -11.05 -4.90 -20.57
C GLN A 263 -10.84 -3.56 -21.32
N ASP A 264 -10.56 -2.49 -20.57
CA ASP A 264 -10.35 -1.18 -21.17
C ASP A 264 -9.07 -1.18 -21.99
N GLY A 265 -9.18 -0.59 -23.18
CA GLY A 265 -8.05 -0.42 -24.06
C GLY A 265 -7.36 0.93 -23.83
N SER A 266 -6.05 0.95 -23.88
CA SER A 266 -5.28 2.18 -24.00
C SER A 266 -4.83 2.38 -25.45
N GLY A 267 -4.88 3.60 -25.95
CA GLY A 267 -4.55 3.86 -27.33
C GLY A 267 -4.68 5.34 -27.71
N ILE A 268 -4.88 5.56 -29.00
CA ILE A 268 -4.96 6.88 -29.62
C ILE A 268 -6.35 7.03 -30.23
N SER A 269 -7.12 7.99 -29.72
CA SER A 269 -8.47 8.29 -30.24
C SER A 269 -8.47 8.96 -31.62
N GLU A 270 -7.38 9.62 -31.97
CA GLU A 270 -7.22 10.38 -33.21
C GLU A 270 -5.85 10.08 -33.80
N LEU A 271 -5.68 8.88 -34.36
CA LEU A 271 -4.41 8.46 -34.94
C LEU A 271 -4.16 9.15 -36.28
N ILE A 272 -5.19 9.21 -37.13
CA ILE A 272 -5.22 9.90 -38.42
C ILE A 272 -6.66 10.31 -38.73
N SER A 273 -6.86 11.48 -39.35
CA SER A 273 -8.20 11.87 -39.84
C SER A 273 -8.72 10.88 -40.88
N VAL A 274 -10.04 10.70 -40.98
CA VAL A 274 -10.65 9.85 -42.00
C VAL A 274 -10.33 10.40 -43.38
N GLU A 275 -10.22 11.71 -43.53
CA GLU A 275 -9.85 12.38 -44.79
C GLU A 275 -8.44 11.99 -45.21
N ASP A 276 -7.47 12.14 -44.31
CA ASP A 276 -6.07 11.79 -44.60
C ASP A 276 -5.87 10.28 -44.81
N LEU A 277 -6.64 9.45 -44.12
CA LEU A 277 -6.59 8.01 -44.29
C LEU A 277 -7.04 7.58 -45.70
N ASN A 278 -8.08 8.23 -46.21
CA ASN A 278 -8.63 7.95 -47.54
C ASN A 278 -7.88 8.63 -48.69
N ASP A 279 -6.95 9.52 -48.40
CA ASP A 279 -6.09 10.14 -49.41
C ASP A 279 -5.07 9.12 -49.92
N GLU A 280 -5.30 8.61 -51.13
CA GLU A 280 -4.43 7.61 -51.74
C GLU A 280 -2.97 8.06 -51.91
N SER A 281 -2.73 9.37 -52.01
CA SER A 281 -1.36 9.91 -52.10
C SER A 281 -0.56 9.67 -50.85
N LYS A 282 -1.22 9.59 -49.67
CA LYS A 282 -0.60 9.37 -48.38
C LYS A 282 -0.18 7.94 -48.10
N GLY A 283 -0.74 6.96 -48.82
CA GLY A 283 -0.29 5.56 -48.80
C GLY A 283 -0.64 4.76 -47.54
N TYR A 284 -1.60 5.19 -46.74
CA TYR A 284 -2.04 4.44 -45.54
C TYR A 284 -3.15 3.43 -45.89
N LEU A 285 -4.07 3.80 -46.76
CA LEU A 285 -5.10 2.91 -47.32
C LEU A 285 -4.69 2.55 -48.75
N VAL A 286 -4.34 1.30 -48.98
CA VAL A 286 -3.93 0.78 -50.30
C VAL A 286 -4.71 -0.49 -50.62
N GLU A 287 -5.29 -0.59 -51.79
CA GLU A 287 -6.12 -1.73 -52.24
C GLU A 287 -7.17 -2.12 -51.17
N ASP A 288 -7.88 -1.12 -50.66
CA ASP A 288 -8.87 -1.28 -49.57
C ASP A 288 -8.34 -1.99 -48.33
N SER A 289 -7.04 -1.79 -48.01
CA SER A 289 -6.37 -2.41 -46.87
C SER A 289 -5.56 -1.40 -46.09
N ILE A 290 -5.59 -1.52 -44.74
CA ILE A 290 -4.69 -0.83 -43.83
C ILE A 290 -3.84 -1.84 -43.06
N ILE A 291 -2.67 -1.43 -42.62
CA ILE A 291 -1.79 -2.26 -41.78
C ILE A 291 -1.48 -1.51 -40.49
N LEU A 292 -1.88 -2.10 -39.40
CA LEU A 292 -1.57 -1.64 -38.04
C LEU A 292 -0.54 -2.54 -37.41
N GLU A 293 0.32 -1.94 -36.61
CA GLU A 293 1.34 -2.65 -35.86
C GLU A 293 1.34 -2.14 -34.41
N THR A 294 1.39 -3.05 -33.46
CA THR A 294 1.69 -2.72 -32.07
C THR A 294 2.97 -3.41 -31.63
N THR A 295 3.78 -2.69 -30.85
CA THR A 295 4.96 -3.24 -30.18
C THR A 295 4.85 -2.93 -28.70
N LEU A 296 4.91 -3.95 -27.85
CA LEU A 296 4.99 -3.78 -26.42
C LEU A 296 6.45 -3.55 -26.04
N LEU A 297 6.81 -2.30 -25.79
CA LEU A 297 8.20 -1.90 -25.47
C LEU A 297 8.59 -2.28 -24.05
N CYS A 298 7.62 -2.33 -23.15
CA CYS A 298 7.81 -2.77 -21.77
C CYS A 298 6.51 -3.38 -21.26
N VAL A 299 6.60 -4.46 -20.51
CA VAL A 299 5.48 -5.04 -19.75
C VAL A 299 5.92 -5.35 -18.34
N SER A 300 4.99 -5.28 -17.40
CA SER A 300 5.22 -5.80 -16.04
C SER A 300 4.65 -7.19 -15.90
N GLU A 301 5.36 -8.00 -15.13
CA GLU A 301 4.90 -9.31 -14.65
C GLU A 301 4.90 -9.27 -13.13
N THR A 302 3.86 -9.84 -12.53
CA THR A 302 3.68 -9.87 -11.08
C THR A 302 3.84 -11.29 -10.57
N MET A 303 4.55 -11.44 -9.45
CA MET A 303 4.59 -12.68 -8.69
C MET A 303 4.41 -12.38 -7.20
N PHE A 304 3.85 -13.32 -6.46
CA PHE A 304 3.85 -13.28 -5.01
C PHE A 304 5.02 -14.12 -4.48
N VAL A 305 5.72 -13.57 -3.50
CA VAL A 305 6.84 -14.21 -2.81
C VAL A 305 6.61 -14.13 -1.31
N ASP A 306 7.15 -15.07 -0.54
CA ASP A 306 6.96 -15.12 0.91
C ASP A 306 7.83 -14.08 1.64
N SER A 307 8.91 -13.65 1.01
CA SER A 307 9.83 -12.62 1.56
C SER A 307 10.53 -11.86 0.44
N ILE A 308 11.06 -10.68 0.76
CA ILE A 308 11.93 -9.88 -0.13
C ILE A 308 13.37 -10.14 0.25
#